data_18fcb7b90e42d6cd23285ca8e5973055
#
_entry.id   18fcb7b90e42d6cd23285ca8e5973055
#
_cell.length_a   1.000
_cell.length_b   1.000
_cell.length_c   1.000
_cell.angle_alpha   90.00
_cell.angle_beta   90.00
_cell.angle_gamma   90.00
#
_symmetry.space_group_name_H-M   'P 1'
#
loop_
_entity.id
_entity.type
_entity.pdbx_description
1 polymer ?
#
loop_
_entity_poly.entity_id
_entity_poly.type
_entity_poly.pdbx_seq_one_letter_code
_entity_poly.pdbx_strand_id
1 'polypeptide(L)'
;MVWSYADVGIDLGTDRVRVVVRGRGVVIDEPSAVVVDRQSGLFVAAGHQAEELLANDPYKFVRLKPLSNGAVARYDCALMLLRSVMSRTAGGRSLARPRVAMSIAARPSQVEKRTWLQVAIESGARGTAL
;
A
#
# COMPACT_ATOMS: atom_id res chain seq x y z
N MET A 1 -1.14 3.70 -23.24
CA MET A 1 -1.69 3.26 -21.95
C MET A 1 -0.72 3.59 -20.82
N VAL A 2 -1.25 3.96 -19.70
CA VAL A 2 -0.45 4.29 -18.49
C VAL A 2 0.50 3.14 -18.12
N TRP A 3 0.03 1.91 -18.25
CA TRP A 3 0.79 0.70 -17.93
C TRP A 3 2.06 0.50 -18.75
N SER A 4 2.12 1.05 -19.97
CA SER A 4 3.32 0.89 -20.81
C SER A 4 4.54 1.64 -20.27
N TYR A 5 4.33 2.59 -19.38
CA TYR A 5 5.41 3.40 -18.80
C TYR A 5 5.69 3.09 -17.34
N ALA A 6 4.88 2.24 -16.71
CA ALA A 6 5.05 1.90 -15.31
C ALA A 6 5.91 0.64 -15.14
N ASP A 7 6.71 0.63 -14.10
CA ASP A 7 7.49 -0.52 -13.69
C ASP A 7 6.67 -1.42 -12.74
N VAL A 8 5.80 -0.80 -11.96
CA VAL A 8 4.99 -1.44 -10.93
C VAL A 8 3.55 -0.97 -11.05
N GLY A 9 2.62 -1.91 -11.01
CA GLY A 9 1.20 -1.62 -10.92
C GLY A 9 0.68 -2.00 -9.54
N ILE A 10 -0.09 -1.12 -8.92
CA ILE A 10 -0.70 -1.36 -7.62
C ILE A 10 -2.21 -1.23 -7.73
N ASP A 11 -2.90 -2.33 -7.46
CA ASP A 11 -4.35 -2.34 -7.30
C ASP A 11 -4.64 -2.26 -5.80
N LEU A 12 -5.05 -1.08 -5.37
CA LEU A 12 -5.24 -0.78 -3.96
C LEU A 12 -6.72 -0.72 -3.64
N GLY A 13 -7.22 -1.79 -3.06
CA GLY A 13 -8.61 -1.90 -2.65
C GLY A 13 -8.78 -1.71 -1.14
N THR A 14 -10.04 -1.58 -0.72
CA THR A 14 -10.40 -1.45 0.69
C THR A 14 -9.99 -2.70 1.49
N ASP A 15 -10.12 -3.87 0.88
CA ASP A 15 -9.87 -5.14 1.56
C ASP A 15 -8.57 -5.82 1.14
N ARG A 16 -8.14 -5.62 -0.09
CA ARG A 16 -6.93 -6.28 -0.63
C ARG A 16 -6.07 -5.32 -1.43
N VAL A 17 -4.77 -5.58 -1.39
CA VAL A 17 -3.78 -4.90 -2.23
C VAL A 17 -3.07 -5.94 -3.10
N ARG A 18 -2.98 -5.66 -4.40
CA ARG A 18 -2.23 -6.46 -5.36
C ARG A 18 -1.15 -5.62 -6.00
N VAL A 19 0.00 -6.24 -6.19
CA VAL A 19 1.11 -5.60 -6.87
C VAL A 19 1.58 -6.46 -8.03
N VAL A 20 1.69 -5.84 -9.19
CA VAL A 20 2.20 -6.45 -10.42
C VAL A 20 3.49 -5.75 -10.79
N VAL A 21 4.53 -6.52 -11.04
CA VAL A 21 5.82 -6.00 -11.50
C VAL A 21 5.99 -6.38 -12.96
N ARG A 22 6.39 -5.41 -13.79
CA ARG A 22 6.64 -5.66 -15.21
C ARG A 22 7.63 -6.80 -15.39
N GLY A 23 7.23 -7.80 -16.18
CA GLY A 23 8.05 -8.98 -16.47
C GLY A 23 8.03 -10.06 -15.39
N ARG A 24 7.37 -9.82 -14.24
CA ARG A 24 7.30 -10.79 -13.14
C ARG A 24 5.88 -11.21 -12.77
N GLY A 25 4.88 -10.46 -13.21
CA GLY A 25 3.49 -10.74 -12.86
C GLY A 25 3.12 -10.28 -11.46
N VAL A 26 2.10 -10.92 -10.87
CA VAL A 26 1.62 -10.60 -9.52
C VAL A 26 2.66 -11.06 -8.50
N VAL A 27 3.21 -10.14 -7.73
CA VAL A 27 4.22 -10.42 -6.70
C VAL A 27 3.68 -10.27 -5.28
N ILE A 28 2.60 -9.51 -5.10
CA ILE A 28 1.92 -9.34 -3.81
C ILE A 28 0.41 -9.42 -4.03
N ASP A 29 -0.26 -10.17 -3.18
CA ASP A 29 -1.72 -10.23 -3.11
C ASP A 29 -2.07 -10.47 -1.64
N GLU A 30 -2.37 -9.40 -0.91
CA GLU A 30 -2.50 -9.43 0.54
C GLU A 30 -3.66 -8.58 1.02
N PRO A 31 -4.12 -8.80 2.26
CA PRO A 31 -5.09 -7.88 2.87
C PRO A 31 -4.55 -6.46 2.97
N SER A 32 -5.42 -5.49 2.73
CA SER A 32 -5.13 -4.06 2.96
C SER A 32 -5.25 -3.78 4.46
N ALA A 33 -4.37 -4.36 5.25
CA ALA A 33 -4.40 -4.32 6.70
C ALA A 33 -3.09 -3.77 7.26
N VAL A 34 -3.23 -2.99 8.32
CA VAL A 34 -2.12 -2.44 9.07
C VAL A 34 -2.39 -2.72 10.54
N VAL A 35 -1.38 -3.11 11.29
CA VAL A 35 -1.50 -3.27 12.74
C VAL A 35 -0.54 -2.34 13.46
N VAL A 36 -1.05 -1.84 14.57
CA VAL A 36 -0.27 -1.05 15.53
C VAL A 36 -0.26 -1.75 16.87
N ASP A 37 0.78 -1.50 17.65
CA ASP A 37 0.84 -1.93 19.04
C ASP A 37 -0.21 -1.15 19.83
N ARG A 38 -1.04 -1.87 20.59
CA ARG A 38 -2.14 -1.25 21.33
C ARG A 38 -1.65 -0.26 22.39
N GLN A 39 -0.55 -0.58 23.05
CA GLN A 39 -0.04 0.22 24.14
C GLN A 39 0.71 1.45 23.66
N SER A 40 1.61 1.29 22.70
CA SER A 40 2.44 2.37 22.18
C SER A 40 1.80 3.16 21.03
N GLY A 41 0.84 2.55 20.31
CA GLY A 41 0.28 3.11 19.08
C GLY A 41 1.24 3.06 17.90
N LEU A 42 2.40 2.44 18.06
CA LEU A 42 3.40 2.38 17.01
C LEU A 42 3.03 1.34 15.95
N PHE A 43 3.33 1.66 14.72
CA PHE A 43 3.14 0.77 13.58
C PHE A 43 4.05 -0.46 13.70
N VAL A 44 3.50 -1.64 13.40
CA VAL A 44 4.22 -2.92 13.52
C VAL A 44 4.33 -3.65 12.20
N ALA A 45 3.23 -3.84 11.48
CA ALA A 45 3.22 -4.65 10.26
C ALA A 45 2.03 -4.33 9.37
N ALA A 46 2.12 -4.79 8.12
CA ALA A 46 1.06 -4.68 7.13
C ALA A 46 0.86 -6.00 6.39
N GLY A 47 -0.28 -6.16 5.74
CA GLY A 47 -0.57 -7.30 4.89
C GLY A 47 -0.75 -8.61 5.67
N HIS A 48 -0.24 -9.70 5.14
CA HIS A 48 -0.34 -11.01 5.77
C HIS A 48 0.32 -11.03 7.15
N GLN A 49 1.44 -10.35 7.31
CA GLN A 49 2.13 -10.29 8.59
C GLN A 49 1.26 -9.62 9.66
N ALA A 50 0.51 -8.60 9.28
CA ALA A 50 -0.45 -7.96 10.19
C ALA A 50 -1.53 -8.94 10.65
N GLU A 51 -2.07 -9.72 9.73
CA GLU A 51 -3.10 -10.71 10.06
C GLU A 51 -2.55 -11.82 10.97
N GLU A 52 -1.32 -12.26 10.75
CA GLU A 52 -0.67 -13.26 11.60
C GLU A 52 -0.48 -12.76 13.02
N LEU A 53 -0.02 -11.52 13.18
CA LEU A 53 0.17 -10.93 14.51
C LEU A 53 -1.15 -10.82 15.26
N LEU A 54 -2.22 -10.39 14.58
CA LEU A 54 -3.54 -10.32 15.18
C LEU A 54 -4.07 -11.68 15.60
N ALA A 55 -3.87 -12.70 14.78
CA ALA A 55 -4.32 -14.05 15.09
C ALA A 55 -3.59 -14.63 16.32
N ASN A 56 -2.31 -14.31 16.47
CA ASN A 56 -1.48 -14.80 17.57
C ASN A 56 -1.71 -14.06 18.88
N ASP A 57 -1.95 -12.75 18.81
CA ASP A 57 -2.16 -11.93 20.01
C ASP A 57 -3.11 -10.76 19.74
N PRO A 58 -4.42 -11.03 19.76
CA PRO A 58 -5.43 -10.01 19.48
C PRO A 58 -5.54 -8.91 20.54
N TYR A 59 -4.97 -9.12 21.70
CA TYR A 59 -4.97 -8.12 22.79
C TYR A 59 -3.81 -7.13 22.68
N LYS A 60 -2.70 -7.55 22.08
CA LYS A 60 -1.52 -6.71 21.94
C LYS A 60 -1.63 -5.75 20.76
N PHE A 61 -2.32 -6.15 19.71
CA PHE A 61 -2.35 -5.43 18.44
C PHE A 61 -3.74 -4.91 18.10
N VAL A 62 -3.79 -3.79 17.39
CA VAL A 62 -5.01 -3.20 16.86
C VAL A 62 -4.91 -3.15 15.35
N ARG A 63 -5.94 -3.66 14.68
CA ARG A 63 -6.05 -3.56 13.24
C ARG A 63 -6.60 -2.20 12.84
N LEU A 64 -5.93 -1.55 11.91
CA LEU A 64 -6.39 -0.32 11.30
C LEU A 64 -6.59 -0.53 9.80
N LYS A 65 -7.62 0.11 9.25
CA LYS A 65 -7.88 0.08 7.81
C LYS A 65 -7.35 1.35 7.18
N PRO A 66 -6.38 1.23 6.25
CA PRO A 66 -5.84 2.40 5.55
C PRO A 66 -6.87 3.06 4.64
N LEU A 67 -7.78 2.26 4.07
CA LEU A 67 -8.79 2.72 3.14
C LEU A 67 -10.20 2.46 3.66
N SER A 68 -11.12 3.33 3.24
CA SER A 68 -12.56 3.13 3.42
C SER A 68 -13.25 3.55 2.13
N ASN A 69 -14.04 2.64 1.55
CA ASN A 69 -14.75 2.87 0.29
C ASN A 69 -13.82 3.37 -0.84
N GLY A 70 -12.60 2.83 -0.91
CA GLY A 70 -11.62 3.19 -1.94
C GLY A 70 -10.88 4.51 -1.72
N ALA A 71 -11.18 5.24 -0.65
CA ALA A 71 -10.49 6.49 -0.31
C ALA A 71 -9.55 6.29 0.88
N VAL A 72 -8.57 7.17 1.01
CA VAL A 72 -7.65 7.15 2.16
C VAL A 72 -8.44 7.52 3.41
N ALA A 73 -8.59 6.56 4.32
CA ALA A 73 -9.24 6.78 5.61
C ALA A 73 -8.23 7.32 6.64
N ARG A 74 -7.00 6.81 6.58
CA ARG A 74 -5.90 7.26 7.44
C ARG A 74 -4.63 7.35 6.61
N TYR A 75 -4.11 8.57 6.48
CA TYR A 75 -2.91 8.85 5.68
C TYR A 75 -1.69 8.08 6.17
N ASP A 76 -1.44 8.07 7.47
CA ASP A 76 -0.32 7.36 8.08
C ASP A 76 -0.36 5.86 7.79
N CYS A 77 -1.54 5.25 7.90
CA CYS A 77 -1.71 3.82 7.63
C CYS A 77 -1.56 3.51 6.14
N ALA A 78 -2.10 4.34 5.26
CA ALA A 78 -1.94 4.18 3.82
C ALA A 78 -0.46 4.27 3.42
N LEU A 79 0.25 5.23 3.99
CA LEU A 79 1.69 5.39 3.76
C LEU A 79 2.47 4.16 4.22
N MET A 80 2.16 3.63 5.41
CA MET A 80 2.84 2.45 5.93
C MET A 80 2.54 1.20 5.10
N LEU A 81 1.29 1.04 4.65
CA LEU A 81 0.92 -0.05 3.75
C LEU A 81 1.73 0.03 2.44
N LEU A 82 1.76 1.17 1.80
CA LEU A 82 2.49 1.35 0.54
C LEU A 82 3.99 1.22 0.72
N ARG A 83 4.56 1.73 1.81
CA ARG A 83 5.98 1.53 2.11
C ARG A 83 6.33 0.05 2.26
N SER A 84 5.49 -0.71 2.96
CA SER A 84 5.66 -2.16 3.11
C SER A 84 5.62 -2.86 1.74
N VAL A 85 4.62 -2.53 0.93
CA VAL A 85 4.45 -3.09 -0.41
C VAL A 85 5.64 -2.74 -1.30
N MET A 86 6.04 -1.48 -1.34
CA MET A 86 7.14 -1.02 -2.20
C MET A 86 8.46 -1.66 -1.82
N SER A 87 8.77 -1.78 -0.54
CA SER A 87 10.03 -2.38 -0.09
C SER A 87 10.12 -3.86 -0.46
N ARG A 88 9.02 -4.60 -0.37
CA ARG A 88 8.98 -6.02 -0.73
C ARG A 88 8.96 -6.25 -2.23
N THR A 89 8.36 -5.33 -2.97
CA THR A 89 8.31 -5.39 -4.44
C THR A 89 9.70 -5.31 -5.05
N ALA A 90 10.55 -4.48 -4.50
CA ALA A 90 11.92 -4.29 -4.98
C ALA A 90 12.83 -5.51 -4.74
N GLY A 91 12.43 -6.43 -3.90
CA GLY A 91 13.23 -7.61 -3.56
C GLY A 91 14.59 -7.28 -2.98
N GLY A 92 14.72 -6.13 -2.32
CA GLY A 92 15.97 -5.66 -1.75
C GLY A 92 17.01 -5.19 -2.76
N ARG A 93 16.64 -5.12 -4.04
CA ARG A 93 17.60 -4.82 -5.13
C ARG A 93 17.55 -3.40 -5.64
N SER A 94 16.49 -2.65 -5.34
CA SER A 94 16.26 -1.41 -6.06
C SER A 94 17.01 -0.26 -5.45
N LEU A 95 18.01 0.21 -6.17
CA LEU A 95 18.62 1.51 -5.97
C LEU A 95 17.81 2.61 -6.68
N ALA A 96 16.96 2.23 -7.62
CA ALA A 96 16.13 3.15 -8.38
C ALA A 96 14.68 3.10 -7.90
N ARG A 97 14.09 4.27 -7.76
CA ARG A 97 12.67 4.41 -7.39
C ARG A 97 11.82 4.02 -8.61
N PRO A 98 10.82 3.13 -8.47
CA PRO A 98 10.02 2.71 -9.61
C PRO A 98 9.00 3.76 -10.02
N ARG A 99 8.59 3.70 -11.27
CA ARG A 99 7.40 4.38 -11.75
C ARG A 99 6.20 3.51 -11.44
N VAL A 100 5.18 4.09 -10.83
CA VAL A 100 4.03 3.36 -10.30
C VAL A 100 2.76 3.78 -11.00
N ALA A 101 1.96 2.81 -11.44
CA ALA A 101 0.58 3.02 -11.83
C ALA A 101 -0.31 2.46 -10.73
N MET A 102 -1.25 3.26 -10.24
CA MET A 102 -2.17 2.85 -9.19
C MET A 102 -3.60 2.85 -9.67
N SER A 103 -4.33 1.80 -9.33
CA SER A 103 -5.77 1.72 -9.47
C SER A 103 -6.39 2.26 -8.19
N ILE A 104 -7.25 3.26 -8.31
CA ILE A 104 -7.97 3.87 -7.20
C ILE A 104 -9.48 3.86 -7.49
N ALA A 105 -10.28 4.38 -6.57
CA ALA A 105 -11.74 4.44 -6.74
C ALA A 105 -12.13 5.07 -8.09
N ALA A 106 -13.25 4.61 -8.67
CA ALA A 106 -13.65 4.94 -10.04
C ALA A 106 -13.89 6.43 -10.29
N ARG A 107 -14.21 7.19 -9.25
CA ARG A 107 -14.49 8.64 -9.36
C ARG A 107 -13.87 9.40 -8.19
N PRO A 108 -12.54 9.45 -8.10
CA PRO A 108 -11.90 10.17 -7.02
C PRO A 108 -12.05 11.69 -7.22
N SER A 109 -12.19 12.41 -6.11
CA SER A 109 -12.11 13.86 -6.13
C SER A 109 -10.68 14.32 -6.42
N GLN A 110 -10.50 15.60 -6.71
CA GLN A 110 -9.15 16.16 -6.91
C GLN A 110 -8.30 16.05 -5.63
N VAL A 111 -8.92 16.22 -4.47
CA VAL A 111 -8.24 16.07 -3.18
C VAL A 111 -7.79 14.63 -2.98
N GLU A 112 -8.64 13.66 -3.28
CA GLU A 112 -8.30 12.24 -3.21
C GLU A 112 -7.15 11.88 -4.14
N LYS A 113 -7.16 12.37 -5.38
CA LYS A 113 -6.06 12.15 -6.33
C LYS A 113 -4.73 12.69 -5.78
N ARG A 114 -4.74 13.91 -5.25
CA ARG A 114 -3.54 14.51 -4.66
C ARG A 114 -3.02 13.71 -3.47
N THR A 115 -3.92 13.25 -2.63
CA THR A 115 -3.58 12.41 -1.47
C THR A 115 -2.89 11.13 -1.91
N TRP A 116 -3.45 10.42 -2.89
CA TRP A 116 -2.85 9.21 -3.43
C TRP A 116 -1.49 9.44 -4.06
N LEU A 117 -1.35 10.52 -4.85
CA LEU A 117 -0.07 10.88 -5.44
C LEU A 117 0.99 11.14 -4.38
N GLN A 118 0.62 11.85 -3.33
CA GLN A 118 1.54 12.14 -2.23
C GLN A 118 1.93 10.89 -1.46
N VAL A 119 0.99 10.02 -1.15
CA VAL A 119 1.26 8.74 -0.49
C VAL A 119 2.23 7.91 -1.33
N ALA A 120 2.01 7.82 -2.62
CA ALA A 120 2.88 7.06 -3.52
C ALA A 120 4.30 7.63 -3.55
N ILE A 121 4.45 8.94 -3.67
CA ILE A 121 5.77 9.60 -3.69
C ILE A 121 6.49 9.37 -2.37
N GLU A 122 5.83 9.58 -1.25
CA GLU A 122 6.42 9.38 0.08
C GLU A 122 6.75 7.91 0.35
N SER A 123 6.05 6.97 -0.27
CA SER A 123 6.34 5.54 -0.14
C SER A 123 7.49 5.06 -1.03
N GLY A 124 8.00 5.89 -1.92
CA GLY A 124 9.18 5.61 -2.71
C GLY A 124 9.01 5.61 -4.23
N ALA A 125 7.84 5.95 -4.75
CA ALA A 125 7.64 6.04 -6.20
C ALA A 125 8.39 7.23 -6.80
N ARG A 126 9.01 7.01 -7.96
CA ARG A 126 9.68 8.07 -8.74
C ARG A 126 8.67 8.93 -9.46
N GLY A 127 7.63 8.31 -9.98
CA GLY A 127 6.52 8.96 -10.65
C GLY A 127 5.30 8.08 -10.54
N THR A 128 4.13 8.68 -10.52
CA THR A 128 2.88 7.97 -10.29
C THR A 128 1.82 8.40 -11.29
N ALA A 129 1.10 7.43 -11.83
CA ALA A 129 -0.12 7.63 -12.60
C ALA A 129 -1.27 6.93 -11.90
N LEU A 130 -2.43 7.55 -11.95
CA LEU A 130 -3.64 7.03 -11.31
C LEU A 130 -4.68 6.60 -12.34
#